data_79cf9dfba5411674a3fd805dfa987999
#
_entry.id   79cf9dfba5411674a3fd805dfa987999
#
_cell.length_a   1.000
_cell.length_b   1.000
_cell.length_c   1.000
_cell.angle_alpha   90.00
_cell.angle_beta   90.00
_cell.angle_gamma   90.00
#
_symmetry.space_group_name_H-M   'P 1'
#
loop_
_entity.id
_entity.type
_entity.pdbx_description
1 polymer ?
#
loop_
_entity_poly.entity_id
_entity_poly.type
_entity_poly.pdbx_seq_one_letter_code
_entity_poly.pdbx_strand_id
1 'polypeptide(L)'
;MFKDSLERLQFLCETIPMQLSNIDEETFSQKSSPTQWSKKEIIGHLIDSATHHHHRLVRGQWEEMPVISYDQNQWNTFNYYQNMSGNQVISFWLAYNLHLVVLLKNIPEEKLARKINTGGLENVTLEFIIQDYVVHLEHHLRQVVD
;
A
#
# COMPACT_ATOMS: atom_id res chain seq x y z
N MET A 1 17.59 9.40 -4.04
CA MET A 1 16.44 9.29 -4.96
C MET A 1 15.69 8.02 -4.70
N PHE A 2 14.50 7.88 -5.23
CA PHE A 2 13.63 6.73 -4.98
C PHE A 2 13.70 5.64 -6.04
N LYS A 3 14.70 5.67 -6.92
CA LYS A 3 14.84 4.70 -8.02
C LYS A 3 14.79 3.24 -7.54
N ASP A 4 15.52 2.94 -6.48
CA ASP A 4 15.55 1.58 -5.93
C ASP A 4 14.17 1.15 -5.41
N SER A 5 13.44 2.07 -4.78
CA SER A 5 12.08 1.81 -4.31
C SER A 5 11.13 1.53 -5.47
N LEU A 6 11.25 2.29 -6.56
CA LEU A 6 10.42 2.08 -7.76
C LEU A 6 10.72 0.72 -8.40
N GLU A 7 11.99 0.38 -8.58
CA GLU A 7 12.38 -0.92 -9.13
C GLU A 7 11.88 -2.06 -8.25
N ARG A 8 11.97 -1.89 -6.94
CA ARG A 8 11.47 -2.89 -5.99
C ARG A 8 9.96 -3.04 -6.08
N LEU A 9 9.22 -1.95 -6.17
CA LEU A 9 7.76 -2.00 -6.34
C LEU A 9 7.37 -2.73 -7.63
N GLN A 10 8.06 -2.44 -8.74
CA GLN A 10 7.83 -3.12 -10.01
C GLN A 10 8.06 -4.62 -9.88
N PHE A 11 9.15 -5.02 -9.22
CA PHE A 11 9.46 -6.43 -8.98
C PHE A 11 8.36 -7.11 -8.15
N LEU A 12 7.84 -6.45 -7.12
CA LEU A 12 6.75 -6.98 -6.31
C LEU A 12 5.47 -7.16 -7.13
N CYS A 13 5.15 -6.21 -8.01
CA CYS A 13 4.00 -6.34 -8.91
C CYS A 13 4.13 -7.53 -9.86
N GLU A 14 5.34 -7.86 -10.27
CA GLU A 14 5.60 -8.99 -11.18
C GLU A 14 5.57 -10.34 -10.47
N THR A 15 5.98 -10.41 -9.21
CA THR A 15 6.21 -11.68 -8.52
C THR A 15 5.15 -12.06 -7.48
N ILE A 16 4.58 -11.08 -6.79
CA ILE A 16 3.67 -11.34 -5.66
C ILE A 16 2.32 -11.94 -6.09
N PRO A 17 1.68 -11.49 -7.17
CA PRO A 17 0.35 -12.03 -7.53
C PRO A 17 0.31 -13.55 -7.68
N MET A 18 1.33 -14.16 -8.27
CA MET A 18 1.40 -15.62 -8.41
C MET A 18 1.53 -16.29 -7.04
N GLN A 19 2.35 -15.75 -6.16
CA GLN A 19 2.51 -16.29 -4.80
C GLN A 19 1.21 -16.21 -4.01
N LEU A 20 0.47 -15.11 -4.14
CA LEU A 20 -0.84 -14.96 -3.48
C LEU A 20 -1.87 -15.90 -4.06
N SER A 21 -1.88 -16.09 -5.38
CA SER A 21 -2.82 -16.98 -6.07
C SER A 21 -2.61 -18.45 -5.70
N ASN A 22 -1.43 -18.82 -5.22
CA ASN A 22 -1.13 -20.18 -4.77
C ASN A 22 -1.66 -20.48 -3.36
N ILE A 23 -2.14 -19.47 -2.64
CA ILE A 23 -2.76 -19.64 -1.32
C ILE A 23 -4.23 -20.00 -1.57
N ASP A 24 -4.71 -21.11 -1.02
CA ASP A 24 -6.12 -21.48 -1.16
C ASP A 24 -7.01 -20.50 -0.37
N GLU A 25 -8.29 -20.41 -0.80
CA GLU A 25 -9.21 -19.42 -0.23
C GLU A 25 -9.44 -19.62 1.26
N GLU A 26 -9.49 -20.85 1.72
CA GLU A 26 -9.67 -21.15 3.14
C GLU A 26 -8.50 -20.60 3.96
N THR A 27 -7.26 -20.88 3.56
CA THR A 27 -6.06 -20.39 4.22
C THR A 27 -5.98 -18.87 4.15
N PHE A 28 -6.32 -18.29 2.99
CA PHE A 28 -6.26 -16.84 2.77
C PHE A 28 -7.24 -16.08 3.68
N SER A 29 -8.40 -16.68 3.94
CA SER A 29 -9.47 -16.07 4.76
C SER A 29 -9.40 -16.45 6.24
N GLN A 30 -8.52 -17.37 6.63
CA GLN A 30 -8.44 -17.88 8.00
C GLN A 30 -8.01 -16.77 8.96
N LYS A 31 -8.71 -16.68 10.08
CA LYS A 31 -8.38 -15.76 11.18
C LYS A 31 -8.02 -16.56 12.41
N SER A 32 -6.89 -16.25 13.05
CA SER A 32 -6.47 -16.90 14.28
C SER A 32 -7.33 -16.49 15.49
N SER A 33 -7.96 -15.29 15.39
CA SER A 33 -8.94 -14.80 16.36
C SER A 33 -9.78 -13.71 15.70
N PRO A 34 -10.95 -13.32 16.28
CA PRO A 34 -11.78 -12.25 15.71
C PRO A 34 -11.07 -10.90 15.57
N THR A 35 -10.02 -10.65 16.37
CA THR A 35 -9.28 -9.38 16.36
C THR A 35 -8.00 -9.43 15.54
N GLN A 36 -7.61 -10.59 15.03
CA GLN A 36 -6.44 -10.76 14.19
C GLN A 36 -6.84 -10.75 12.72
N TRP A 37 -6.09 -10.01 11.90
CA TRP A 37 -6.34 -9.98 10.46
C TRP A 37 -6.02 -11.32 9.82
N SER A 38 -6.87 -11.74 8.87
CA SER A 38 -6.53 -12.81 7.94
C SER A 38 -5.46 -12.33 6.95
N LYS A 39 -4.85 -13.25 6.23
CA LYS A 39 -3.95 -12.89 5.12
C LYS A 39 -4.65 -11.99 4.11
N LYS A 40 -5.91 -12.28 3.80
CA LYS A 40 -6.75 -11.45 2.92
C LYS A 40 -6.90 -10.03 3.46
N GLU A 41 -7.17 -9.88 4.74
CA GLU A 41 -7.30 -8.57 5.38
C GLU A 41 -5.96 -7.82 5.42
N ILE A 42 -4.84 -8.53 5.54
CA ILE A 42 -3.51 -7.90 5.45
C ILE A 42 -3.31 -7.30 4.04
N ILE A 43 -3.66 -8.03 2.99
CA ILE A 43 -3.60 -7.48 1.62
C ILE A 43 -4.57 -6.30 1.48
N GLY A 44 -5.75 -6.38 2.09
CA GLY A 44 -6.69 -5.26 2.16
C GLY A 44 -6.10 -4.04 2.85
N HIS A 45 -5.37 -4.23 3.95
CA HIS A 45 -4.64 -3.16 4.61
C HIS A 45 -3.60 -2.52 3.66
N LEU A 46 -2.94 -3.31 2.83
CA LEU A 46 -2.00 -2.79 1.84
C LEU A 46 -2.72 -1.99 0.74
N ILE A 47 -3.94 -2.37 0.38
CA ILE A 47 -4.79 -1.59 -0.54
C ILE A 47 -5.16 -0.26 0.10
N ASP A 48 -5.55 -0.26 1.38
CA ASP A 48 -5.87 0.97 2.11
C ASP A 48 -4.65 1.89 2.21
N SER A 49 -3.48 1.31 2.45
CA SER A 49 -2.21 2.04 2.45
C SER A 49 -1.95 2.67 1.08
N ALA A 50 -2.15 1.92 0.01
CA ALA A 50 -2.01 2.44 -1.36
C ALA A 50 -2.96 3.59 -1.62
N THR A 51 -4.20 3.51 -1.15
CA THR A 51 -5.20 4.57 -1.29
C THR A 51 -4.71 5.88 -0.67
N HIS A 52 -4.21 5.82 0.55
CA HIS A 52 -3.76 7.03 1.26
C HIS A 52 -2.43 7.56 0.74
N HIS A 53 -1.52 6.68 0.35
CA HIS A 53 -0.28 7.10 -0.32
C HIS A 53 -0.57 7.70 -1.70
N HIS A 54 -1.58 7.22 -2.41
CA HIS A 54 -2.04 7.83 -3.66
C HIS A 54 -2.45 9.29 -3.43
N HIS A 55 -3.30 9.55 -2.43
CA HIS A 55 -3.68 10.90 -2.04
C HIS A 55 -2.47 11.76 -1.68
N ARG A 56 -1.58 11.22 -0.85
CA ARG A 56 -0.38 11.94 -0.40
C ARG A 56 0.52 12.32 -1.56
N LEU A 57 0.75 11.40 -2.48
CA LEU A 57 1.65 11.62 -3.61
C LEU A 57 1.04 12.54 -4.68
N VAL A 58 -0.25 12.49 -4.90
CA VAL A 58 -0.93 13.40 -5.84
C VAL A 58 -1.04 14.80 -5.21
N ARG A 59 -1.64 14.88 -4.03
CA ARG A 59 -1.92 16.17 -3.38
C ARG A 59 -0.64 16.87 -2.92
N GLY A 60 0.36 16.12 -2.46
CA GLY A 60 1.64 16.67 -2.04
C GLY A 60 2.39 17.38 -3.15
N GLN A 61 2.09 17.10 -4.42
CA GLN A 61 2.72 17.79 -5.54
C GLN A 61 2.24 19.22 -5.73
N TRP A 62 1.07 19.59 -5.20
CA TRP A 62 0.50 20.94 -5.46
C TRP A 62 -0.11 21.62 -4.23
N GLU A 63 -0.55 20.89 -3.22
CA GLU A 63 -1.09 21.49 -1.99
C GLU A 63 0.04 21.89 -1.04
N GLU A 64 -0.20 22.99 -0.29
CA GLU A 64 0.74 23.42 0.74
C GLU A 64 0.55 22.58 2.01
N MET A 65 1.51 21.74 2.32
CA MET A 65 1.58 20.95 3.55
C MET A 65 0.25 20.24 3.91
N PRO A 66 -0.33 19.44 3.02
CA PRO A 66 -1.59 18.77 3.35
C PRO A 66 -1.41 17.78 4.50
N VAL A 67 -2.43 17.66 5.34
CA VAL A 67 -2.48 16.67 6.42
C VAL A 67 -3.36 15.53 5.96
N ILE A 68 -2.77 14.36 5.77
CA ILE A 68 -3.48 13.18 5.25
C ILE A 68 -3.16 11.98 6.14
N SER A 69 -4.08 11.69 7.05
CA SER A 69 -3.99 10.55 7.96
C SER A 69 -5.23 9.68 7.84
N TYR A 70 -5.18 8.47 8.38
CA TYR A 70 -6.34 7.59 8.41
C TYR A 70 -6.21 6.57 9.54
N ASP A 71 -7.37 6.08 9.99
CA ASP A 71 -7.45 5.01 10.97
C ASP A 71 -7.43 3.66 10.22
N GLN A 72 -6.28 2.98 10.26
CA GLN A 72 -6.08 1.75 9.48
C GLN A 72 -7.03 0.60 9.90
N ASN A 73 -7.39 0.54 11.18
CA ASN A 73 -8.27 -0.51 11.67
C ASN A 73 -9.72 -0.29 11.21
N GLN A 74 -10.18 0.96 11.27
CA GLN A 74 -11.53 1.30 10.80
C GLN A 74 -11.63 1.13 9.28
N TRP A 75 -10.61 1.52 8.52
CA TRP A 75 -10.59 1.30 7.07
C TRP A 75 -10.67 -0.17 6.74
N ASN A 76 -9.90 -1.00 7.41
CA ASN A 76 -9.93 -2.44 7.18
C ASN A 76 -11.31 -3.02 7.52
N THR A 77 -11.85 -2.64 8.68
CA THR A 77 -13.15 -3.11 9.15
C THR A 77 -14.26 -2.76 8.17
N PHE A 78 -14.31 -1.52 7.70
CA PHE A 78 -15.42 -1.01 6.90
C PHE A 78 -15.23 -1.16 5.39
N ASN A 79 -14.13 -1.75 4.95
CA ASN A 79 -13.95 -2.16 3.54
C ASN A 79 -14.42 -3.59 3.27
N TYR A 80 -14.67 -4.38 4.33
CA TYR A 80 -15.25 -5.72 4.20
C TYR A 80 -14.45 -6.68 3.32
N TYR A 81 -13.11 -6.65 3.44
CA TYR A 81 -12.24 -7.50 2.61
C TYR A 81 -12.52 -8.98 2.76
N GLN A 82 -12.95 -9.43 3.96
CA GLN A 82 -13.31 -10.84 4.18
C GLN A 82 -14.45 -11.31 3.28
N ASN A 83 -15.31 -10.39 2.82
CA ASN A 83 -16.45 -10.71 1.95
C ASN A 83 -16.09 -10.70 0.47
N MET A 84 -14.85 -10.36 0.12
CA MET A 84 -14.35 -10.43 -1.25
C MET A 84 -13.68 -11.77 -1.50
N SER A 85 -13.71 -12.24 -2.77
CA SER A 85 -12.90 -13.40 -3.12
C SER A 85 -11.41 -13.04 -3.07
N GLY A 86 -10.55 -14.04 -2.84
CA GLY A 86 -9.12 -13.84 -2.85
C GLY A 86 -8.64 -13.25 -4.18
N ASN A 87 -9.17 -13.77 -5.31
CA ASN A 87 -8.81 -13.26 -6.63
C ASN A 87 -9.15 -11.78 -6.81
N GLN A 88 -10.29 -11.35 -6.28
CA GLN A 88 -10.70 -9.94 -6.37
C GLN A 88 -9.74 -9.04 -5.58
N VAL A 89 -9.37 -9.44 -4.37
CA VAL A 89 -8.44 -8.67 -3.53
C VAL A 89 -7.05 -8.60 -4.19
N ILE A 90 -6.56 -9.72 -4.71
CA ILE A 90 -5.27 -9.78 -5.41
C ILE A 90 -5.26 -8.87 -6.65
N SER A 91 -6.32 -8.94 -7.46
CA SER A 91 -6.45 -8.12 -8.66
C SER A 91 -6.48 -6.63 -8.33
N PHE A 92 -7.18 -6.25 -7.27
CA PHE A 92 -7.24 -4.87 -6.83
C PHE A 92 -5.87 -4.38 -6.33
N TRP A 93 -5.21 -5.18 -5.51
CA TRP A 93 -3.87 -4.86 -5.04
C TRP A 93 -2.91 -4.61 -6.22
N LEU A 94 -2.92 -5.51 -7.19
CA LEU A 94 -2.05 -5.41 -8.37
C LEU A 94 -2.36 -4.16 -9.18
N ALA A 95 -3.64 -3.94 -9.52
CA ALA A 95 -4.04 -2.80 -10.33
C ALA A 95 -3.66 -1.47 -9.66
N TYR A 96 -3.86 -1.38 -8.35
CA TYR A 96 -3.52 -0.16 -7.62
C TYR A 96 -2.01 0.10 -7.63
N ASN A 97 -1.22 -0.91 -7.35
CA ASN A 97 0.24 -0.76 -7.31
C ASN A 97 0.83 -0.51 -8.69
N LEU A 98 0.27 -1.07 -9.76
CA LEU A 98 0.65 -0.73 -11.13
C LEU A 98 0.36 0.74 -11.44
N HIS A 99 -0.75 1.27 -10.93
CA HIS A 99 -1.03 2.71 -11.07
C HIS A 99 -0.01 3.55 -10.31
N LEU A 100 0.34 3.15 -9.09
CA LEU A 100 1.37 3.87 -8.32
C LEU A 100 2.73 3.85 -9.03
N VAL A 101 3.08 2.75 -9.69
CA VAL A 101 4.29 2.70 -10.53
C VAL A 101 4.27 3.79 -11.60
N VAL A 102 3.14 3.94 -12.30
CA VAL A 102 2.99 5.00 -13.32
C VAL A 102 3.11 6.39 -12.69
N LEU A 103 2.45 6.60 -11.55
CA LEU A 103 2.52 7.86 -10.83
C LEU A 103 3.95 8.21 -10.45
N LEU A 104 4.67 7.26 -9.83
CA LEU A 104 6.06 7.49 -9.39
C LEU A 104 6.99 7.84 -10.54
N LYS A 105 6.80 7.21 -11.70
CA LYS A 105 7.61 7.50 -12.90
C LYS A 105 7.42 8.93 -13.41
N ASN A 106 6.30 9.56 -13.06
CA ASN A 106 5.93 10.86 -13.58
C ASN A 106 6.11 12.02 -12.60
N ILE A 107 6.42 11.75 -11.33
CA ILE A 107 6.65 12.82 -10.35
C ILE A 107 7.97 13.53 -10.70
N PRO A 108 7.93 14.85 -10.99
CA PRO A 108 9.17 15.60 -11.28
C PRO A 108 10.12 15.60 -10.06
N GLU A 109 11.40 15.51 -10.33
CA GLU A 109 12.42 15.43 -9.28
C GLU A 109 12.34 16.63 -8.31
N GLU A 110 12.09 17.82 -8.84
CA GLU A 110 11.98 19.03 -8.01
C GLU A 110 10.82 19.00 -7.01
N LYS A 111 9.85 18.09 -7.18
CA LYS A 111 8.74 17.96 -6.23
C LYS A 111 9.01 16.98 -5.10
N LEU A 112 10.08 16.20 -5.18
CA LEU A 112 10.39 15.17 -4.17
C LEU A 112 10.69 15.75 -2.79
N ALA A 113 11.18 17.00 -2.73
CA ALA A 113 11.45 17.68 -1.46
C ALA A 113 10.23 18.35 -0.82
N ARG A 114 9.08 18.36 -1.52
CA ARG A 114 7.84 18.90 -0.95
C ARG A 114 7.41 18.02 0.24
N LYS A 115 6.79 18.64 1.22
CA LYS A 115 6.45 17.97 2.47
C LYS A 115 4.94 17.86 2.66
N ILE A 116 4.57 16.79 3.35
CA ILE A 116 3.20 16.57 3.82
C ILE A 116 3.25 16.13 5.28
N ASN A 117 2.09 16.14 5.94
CA ASN A 117 1.94 15.60 7.28
C ASN A 117 1.04 14.37 7.20
N THR A 118 1.50 13.26 7.78
CA THR A 118 0.75 11.98 7.78
C THR A 118 -0.04 11.76 9.08
N GLY A 119 -0.21 12.82 9.88
CA GLY A 119 -0.88 12.77 11.17
C GLY A 119 0.07 12.75 12.36
N GLY A 120 1.38 12.73 12.12
CA GLY A 120 2.39 12.74 13.16
C GLY A 120 2.85 14.14 13.54
N LEU A 121 3.88 14.21 14.41
CA LEU A 121 4.44 15.46 14.86
C LEU A 121 5.35 16.12 13.82
N GLU A 122 5.94 15.33 12.93
CA GLU A 122 6.89 15.82 11.93
C GLU A 122 6.29 15.75 10.53
N ASN A 123 6.67 16.73 9.72
CA ASN A 123 6.37 16.72 8.29
C ASN A 123 7.43 15.91 7.57
N VAL A 124 7.04 15.17 6.52
CA VAL A 124 7.93 14.30 5.77
C VAL A 124 7.90 14.65 4.29
N THR A 125 9.00 14.37 3.59
CA THR A 125 9.10 14.64 2.15
C THR A 125 8.37 13.56 1.33
N LEU A 126 8.01 13.90 0.10
CA LEU A 126 7.43 12.91 -0.82
C LEU A 126 8.43 11.78 -1.09
N GLU A 127 9.73 12.08 -1.19
CA GLU A 127 10.74 11.04 -1.36
C GLU A 127 10.74 10.04 -0.20
N PHE A 128 10.68 10.53 1.03
CA PHE A 128 10.56 9.68 2.22
C PHE A 128 9.31 8.81 2.15
N ILE A 129 8.18 9.40 1.77
CA ILE A 129 6.88 8.69 1.65
C ILE A 129 7.00 7.51 0.66
N ILE A 130 7.66 7.71 -0.47
CA ILE A 130 7.85 6.68 -1.48
C ILE A 130 8.69 5.52 -0.93
N GLN A 131 9.80 5.84 -0.29
CA GLN A 131 10.68 4.82 0.29
C GLN A 131 9.99 4.06 1.41
N ASP A 132 9.32 4.77 2.31
CA ASP A 132 8.61 4.18 3.43
C ASP A 132 7.46 3.29 2.97
N TYR A 133 6.75 3.68 1.91
CA TYR A 133 5.66 2.89 1.33
C TYR A 133 6.15 1.50 0.93
N VAL A 134 7.26 1.40 0.21
CA VAL A 134 7.76 0.12 -0.28
C VAL A 134 8.28 -0.75 0.86
N VAL A 135 8.97 -0.16 1.84
CA VAL A 135 9.43 -0.89 3.03
C VAL A 135 8.25 -1.48 3.80
N HIS A 136 7.21 -0.69 4.05
CA HIS A 136 6.00 -1.10 4.74
C HIS A 136 5.26 -2.20 3.96
N LEU A 137 5.17 -2.04 2.63
CA LEU A 137 4.55 -3.01 1.74
C LEU A 137 5.24 -4.39 1.86
N GLU A 138 6.55 -4.42 1.75
CA GLU A 138 7.30 -5.67 1.85
C GLU A 138 7.19 -6.32 3.21
N HIS A 139 7.21 -5.52 4.27
CA HIS A 139 7.06 -6.03 5.64
C HIS A 139 5.77 -6.84 5.78
N HIS A 140 4.65 -6.29 5.32
CA HIS A 140 3.35 -6.98 5.41
C HIS A 140 3.22 -8.14 4.41
N LEU A 141 3.79 -8.01 3.21
CA LEU A 141 3.76 -9.11 2.24
C LEU A 141 4.46 -10.36 2.78
N ARG A 142 5.55 -10.20 3.51
CA ARG A 142 6.23 -11.33 4.15
C ARG A 142 5.33 -12.07 5.16
N GLN A 143 4.45 -11.35 5.84
CA GLN A 143 3.49 -11.97 6.74
C GLN A 143 2.48 -12.87 6.02
N VAL A 144 2.30 -12.67 4.73
CA VAL A 144 1.30 -13.39 3.92
C VAL A 144 1.94 -14.54 3.13
N VAL A 145 3.09 -14.31 2.50
CA VAL A 145 3.69 -15.28 1.55
C VAL A 145 4.79 -16.16 2.17
N ASP A 146 5.34 -15.81 3.32
CA ASP A 146 6.39 -16.63 3.98
C ASP A 146 5.83 -17.71 4.93
#